data_e3ab581b838d944ab3fc8956233a0897
#
_entry.id   e3ab581b838d944ab3fc8956233a0897
#
_cell.length_a   1.000
_cell.length_b   1.000
_cell.length_c   1.000
_cell.angle_alpha   90.00
_cell.angle_beta   90.00
_cell.angle_gamma   90.00
#
_symmetry.space_group_name_H-M   'P 1'
#
loop_
_entity.id
_entity.type
_entity.pdbx_description
1 polymer ?
#
loop_
_entity_poly.entity_id
_entity_poly.type
_entity_poly.pdbx_seq_one_letter_code
_entity_poly.pdbx_strand_id
1 'polypeptide(L)'
;EFGFDYLRDNMVPDLSHKVQRELNFAIVDEVDSILIDEARTPLIIAGDGDEDLKLYELANSFVKTVKEEDFELDRKDKTIALTASGISKAESFFGITNLTDIKNIELYHHINQALRGHKLMEKDVDYVISNGEVMIVDEFTGRVMDGRRYTDGLHQAIEAKEGVEIKNESKTMATVTYQNFFR
;
A
#
# COMPACT_ATOMS: atom_id res chain seq x y z
N GLU A 1 14.67 22.49 -2.04
CA GLU A 1 15.48 21.70 -3.00
C GLU A 1 16.55 20.87 -2.29
N PHE A 2 17.47 21.50 -1.52
CA PHE A 2 18.60 20.78 -0.89
C PHE A 2 18.20 19.62 0.05
N GLY A 3 17.05 19.67 0.71
CA GLY A 3 16.55 18.57 1.53
C GLY A 3 16.16 17.33 0.68
N PHE A 4 15.65 17.54 -0.52
CA PHE A 4 15.42 16.46 -1.47
C PHE A 4 16.71 15.93 -2.08
N ASP A 5 17.69 16.81 -2.33
CA ASP A 5 19.02 16.39 -2.79
C ASP A 5 19.73 15.55 -1.71
N TYR A 6 19.59 15.94 -0.45
CA TYR A 6 20.07 15.13 0.67
C TYR A 6 19.43 13.73 0.68
N LEU A 7 18.11 13.64 0.50
CA LEU A 7 17.44 12.33 0.42
C LEU A 7 17.94 11.51 -0.77
N ARG A 8 18.07 12.11 -1.96
CA ARG A 8 18.58 11.42 -3.16
C ARG A 8 20.01 10.94 -2.95
N ASP A 9 20.88 11.76 -2.38
CA ASP A 9 22.27 11.43 -2.11
C ASP A 9 22.44 10.28 -1.11
N ASN A 10 21.49 10.12 -0.19
CA ASN A 10 21.46 8.97 0.74
C ASN A 10 20.89 7.70 0.14
N MET A 11 20.34 7.76 -1.08
CA MET A 11 19.81 6.61 -1.80
C MET A 11 20.75 6.10 -2.90
N VAL A 12 21.81 6.85 -3.25
CA VAL A 12 22.77 6.43 -4.29
C VAL A 12 23.61 5.26 -3.82
N PRO A 13 23.88 4.26 -4.70
CA PRO A 13 24.68 3.09 -4.37
C PRO A 13 26.18 3.39 -4.24
N ASP A 14 26.67 4.47 -4.84
CA ASP A 14 28.08 4.86 -4.86
C ASP A 14 28.24 6.35 -4.50
N LEU A 15 29.24 6.65 -3.68
CA LEU A 15 29.53 8.00 -3.21
C LEU A 15 29.87 8.98 -4.35
N SER A 16 30.38 8.49 -5.47
CA SER A 16 30.69 9.31 -6.65
C SER A 16 29.45 9.90 -7.33
N HIS A 17 28.28 9.34 -7.06
CA HIS A 17 27.00 9.83 -7.57
C HIS A 17 26.32 10.89 -6.69
N LYS A 18 26.93 11.22 -5.55
CA LYS A 18 26.42 12.30 -4.70
C LYS A 18 26.57 13.66 -5.37
N VAL A 19 25.52 14.45 -5.29
CA VAL A 19 25.43 15.81 -5.84
C VAL A 19 25.89 16.85 -4.82
N GLN A 20 25.53 16.65 -3.55
CA GLN A 20 25.92 17.56 -2.47
C GLN A 20 27.39 17.34 -2.08
N ARG A 21 28.07 18.46 -1.83
CA ARG A 21 29.44 18.50 -1.33
C ARG A 21 29.43 18.65 0.18
N GLU A 22 30.62 18.84 0.79
CA GLU A 22 30.73 19.15 2.20
C GLU A 22 29.97 20.44 2.56
N LEU A 23 29.21 20.38 3.64
CA LEU A 23 28.44 21.51 4.16
C LEU A 23 29.31 22.31 5.09
N ASN A 24 29.69 23.55 4.69
CA ASN A 24 30.52 24.41 5.51
C ASN A 24 29.68 25.33 6.41
N PHE A 25 28.70 26.02 5.85
CA PHE A 25 27.73 26.84 6.57
C PHE A 25 26.48 27.06 5.72
N ALA A 26 25.37 27.44 6.34
CA ALA A 26 24.14 27.81 5.67
C ALA A 26 23.57 29.11 6.24
N ILE A 27 22.97 29.92 5.39
CA ILE A 27 22.11 31.03 5.77
C ILE A 27 20.69 30.61 5.51
N VAL A 28 19.87 30.60 6.56
CA VAL A 28 18.46 30.22 6.48
C VAL A 28 17.62 31.48 6.63
N ASP A 29 16.87 31.81 5.58
CA ASP A 29 15.86 32.87 5.61
C ASP A 29 14.49 32.27 5.96
N GLU A 30 13.55 33.09 6.43
CA GLU A 30 12.22 32.65 6.90
C GLU A 30 12.30 31.49 7.92
N VAL A 31 13.20 31.61 8.86
CA VAL A 31 13.54 30.57 9.84
C VAL A 31 12.37 30.15 10.73
N ASP A 32 11.44 31.05 10.98
CA ASP A 32 10.18 30.79 11.69
C ASP A 32 9.33 29.75 10.92
N SER A 33 9.18 29.89 9.61
CA SER A 33 8.48 28.91 8.79
C SER A 33 9.24 27.57 8.73
N ILE A 34 10.54 27.60 8.45
CA ILE A 34 11.33 26.39 8.18
C ILE A 34 11.66 25.59 9.43
N LEU A 35 12.05 26.27 10.54
CA LEU A 35 12.53 25.60 11.75
C LEU A 35 11.52 25.58 12.90
N ILE A 36 10.34 26.18 12.73
CA ILE A 36 9.27 26.15 13.72
C ILE A 36 8.01 25.54 13.10
N ASP A 37 7.35 26.23 12.15
CA ASP A 37 6.06 25.83 11.63
C ASP A 37 6.13 24.53 10.83
N GLU A 38 7.11 24.40 9.93
CA GLU A 38 7.30 23.23 9.07
C GLU A 38 8.44 22.31 9.53
N ALA A 39 9.04 22.56 10.70
CA ALA A 39 10.21 21.83 11.18
C ALA A 39 10.01 20.30 11.20
N ARG A 40 8.80 19.84 11.51
CA ARG A 40 8.42 18.44 11.60
C ARG A 40 7.71 17.89 10.36
N THR A 41 7.41 18.74 9.39
CA THR A 41 6.81 18.30 8.13
C THR A 41 7.83 17.49 7.33
N PRO A 42 7.54 16.23 7.01
CA PRO A 42 8.49 15.38 6.32
C PRO A 42 8.60 15.75 4.84
N LEU A 43 9.81 15.84 4.33
CA LEU A 43 10.12 15.74 2.92
C LEU A 43 10.15 14.25 2.58
N ILE A 44 9.40 13.83 1.56
CA ILE A 44 9.22 12.42 1.22
C ILE A 44 9.61 12.22 -0.25
N ILE A 45 10.43 11.21 -0.51
CA ILE A 45 10.60 10.64 -1.84
C ILE A 45 9.81 9.34 -1.86
N ALA A 46 8.81 9.28 -2.72
CA ALA A 46 8.06 8.08 -3.00
C ALA A 46 8.57 7.43 -4.30
N GLY A 47 8.56 6.12 -4.35
CA GLY A 47 8.85 5.33 -5.53
C GLY A 47 7.79 4.25 -5.71
N ASP A 48 7.81 3.60 -6.86
CA ASP A 48 6.96 2.47 -7.12
C ASP A 48 7.36 1.30 -6.21
N GLY A 49 6.38 0.68 -5.57
CA GLY A 49 6.61 -0.54 -4.81
C GLY A 49 6.99 -1.69 -5.75
N ASP A 50 7.94 -2.51 -5.32
CA ASP A 50 8.32 -3.76 -6.01
C ASP A 50 7.30 -4.87 -5.64
N GLU A 51 6.02 -4.62 -5.88
CA GLU A 51 4.98 -5.61 -5.60
C GLU A 51 4.78 -6.54 -6.80
N ASP A 52 4.68 -7.84 -6.53
CA ASP A 52 4.31 -8.81 -7.56
C ASP A 52 2.79 -8.72 -7.85
N LEU A 53 2.44 -7.89 -8.81
CA LEU A 53 1.04 -7.69 -9.24
C LEU A 53 0.35 -9.01 -9.63
N LYS A 54 1.12 -10.03 -10.03
CA LYS A 54 0.58 -11.37 -10.33
C LYS A 54 0.00 -12.06 -9.10
N LEU A 55 0.51 -11.76 -7.89
CA LEU A 55 -0.04 -12.32 -6.66
C LEU A 55 -1.47 -11.84 -6.41
N TYR A 56 -1.81 -10.60 -6.77
CA TYR A 56 -3.20 -10.11 -6.69
C TYR A 56 -4.13 -10.85 -7.63
N GLU A 57 -3.71 -11.14 -8.87
CA GLU A 57 -4.49 -11.91 -9.83
C GLU A 57 -4.68 -13.37 -9.39
N LEU A 58 -3.62 -13.98 -8.85
CA LEU A 58 -3.67 -15.34 -8.33
C LEU A 58 -4.56 -15.44 -7.08
N ALA A 59 -4.43 -14.50 -6.14
CA ALA A 59 -5.28 -14.42 -4.95
C ALA A 59 -6.74 -14.19 -5.33
N ASN A 60 -7.03 -13.30 -6.30
CA ASN A 60 -8.37 -13.08 -6.85
C ASN A 60 -8.96 -14.36 -7.45
N SER A 61 -8.16 -15.11 -8.21
CA SER A 61 -8.59 -16.38 -8.81
C SER A 61 -8.92 -17.43 -7.74
N PHE A 62 -8.13 -17.51 -6.69
CA PHE A 62 -8.39 -18.39 -5.55
C PHE A 62 -9.68 -18.00 -4.82
N VAL A 63 -9.86 -16.73 -4.48
CA VAL A 63 -11.02 -16.25 -3.69
C VAL A 63 -12.34 -16.49 -4.42
N LYS A 64 -12.36 -16.48 -5.74
CA LYS A 64 -13.54 -16.88 -6.54
C LYS A 64 -13.98 -18.34 -6.32
N THR A 65 -13.08 -19.20 -5.85
CA THR A 65 -13.39 -20.61 -5.56
C THR A 65 -13.81 -20.85 -4.10
N VAL A 66 -13.65 -19.85 -3.23
CA VAL A 66 -13.91 -19.92 -1.78
C VAL A 66 -15.41 -19.93 -1.50
N LYS A 67 -15.86 -20.88 -0.66
CA LYS A 67 -17.24 -21.02 -0.22
C LYS A 67 -17.42 -20.45 1.20
N GLU A 68 -18.67 -20.36 1.66
CA GLU A 68 -19.00 -19.81 2.99
C GLU A 68 -18.37 -20.60 4.16
N GLU A 69 -18.13 -21.90 3.99
CA GLU A 69 -17.47 -22.78 4.97
C GLU A 69 -15.94 -22.53 5.09
N ASP A 70 -15.34 -21.85 4.11
CA ASP A 70 -13.91 -21.65 3.99
C ASP A 70 -13.43 -20.36 4.70
N PHE A 71 -14.34 -19.50 5.16
CA PHE A 71 -14.01 -18.25 5.82
C PHE A 71 -15.00 -17.90 6.94
N GLU A 72 -14.53 -17.15 7.91
CA GLU A 72 -15.34 -16.52 8.96
C GLU A 72 -15.43 -15.02 8.69
N LEU A 73 -16.64 -14.50 8.68
CA LEU A 73 -16.92 -13.09 8.40
C LEU A 73 -17.60 -12.45 9.60
N ASP A 74 -16.97 -11.46 10.22
CA ASP A 74 -17.62 -10.56 11.16
C ASP A 74 -17.90 -9.20 10.48
N ARG A 75 -19.18 -8.99 10.18
CA ARG A 75 -19.64 -7.76 9.52
C ARG A 75 -19.61 -6.55 10.45
N LYS A 76 -19.71 -6.79 11.77
CA LYS A 76 -19.74 -5.71 12.77
C LYS A 76 -18.35 -5.09 12.96
N ASP A 77 -17.34 -5.96 13.05
CA ASP A 77 -15.97 -5.53 13.23
C ASP A 77 -15.23 -5.38 11.88
N LYS A 78 -15.94 -5.60 10.75
CA LYS A 78 -15.39 -5.56 9.38
C LYS A 78 -14.13 -6.44 9.25
N THR A 79 -14.13 -7.61 9.89
CA THR A 79 -13.03 -8.58 9.84
C THR A 79 -13.42 -9.83 9.09
N ILE A 80 -12.45 -10.44 8.42
CA ILE A 80 -12.62 -11.70 7.69
C ILE A 80 -11.31 -12.50 7.79
N ALA A 81 -11.44 -13.81 7.97
CA ALA A 81 -10.31 -14.72 8.04
C ALA A 81 -10.66 -16.07 7.41
N LEU A 82 -9.67 -16.76 6.84
CA LEU A 82 -9.84 -18.13 6.39
C LEU A 82 -10.00 -19.08 7.58
N THR A 83 -10.93 -20.04 7.46
CA THR A 83 -11.02 -21.18 8.38
C THR A 83 -9.91 -22.20 8.09
N ALA A 84 -9.80 -23.23 8.91
CA ALA A 84 -8.89 -24.35 8.65
C ALA A 84 -9.17 -25.01 7.30
N SER A 85 -10.46 -25.11 6.88
CA SER A 85 -10.85 -25.59 5.55
C SER A 85 -10.34 -24.67 4.44
N GLY A 86 -10.51 -23.35 4.60
CA GLY A 86 -10.03 -22.35 3.65
C GLY A 86 -8.51 -22.35 3.50
N ILE A 87 -7.77 -22.51 4.61
CA ILE A 87 -6.31 -22.63 4.60
C ILE A 87 -5.88 -23.88 3.82
N SER A 88 -6.44 -25.06 4.13
CA SER A 88 -6.12 -26.31 3.41
C SER A 88 -6.44 -26.23 1.91
N LYS A 89 -7.51 -25.52 1.57
CA LYS A 89 -7.90 -25.29 0.18
C LYS A 89 -6.91 -24.35 -0.52
N ALA A 90 -6.45 -23.30 0.15
CA ALA A 90 -5.41 -22.41 -0.37
C ALA A 90 -4.09 -23.14 -0.58
N GLU A 91 -3.66 -23.95 0.38
CA GLU A 91 -2.44 -24.78 0.28
C GLU A 91 -2.51 -25.73 -0.92
N SER A 92 -3.65 -26.35 -1.13
CA SER A 92 -3.86 -27.23 -2.31
C SER A 92 -3.87 -26.44 -3.62
N PHE A 93 -4.49 -25.27 -3.64
CA PHE A 93 -4.59 -24.43 -4.83
C PHE A 93 -3.23 -23.89 -5.27
N PHE A 94 -2.41 -23.43 -4.32
CA PHE A 94 -1.09 -22.86 -4.58
C PHE A 94 0.05 -23.89 -4.56
N GLY A 95 -0.23 -25.16 -4.21
CA GLY A 95 0.76 -26.23 -4.15
C GLY A 95 1.80 -26.02 -3.03
N ILE A 96 1.40 -25.44 -1.92
CA ILE A 96 2.25 -25.17 -0.74
C ILE A 96 1.83 -26.00 0.44
N THR A 97 2.74 -26.26 1.38
CA THR A 97 2.50 -27.15 2.55
C THR A 97 2.07 -26.41 3.81
N ASN A 98 2.36 -25.12 3.93
CA ASN A 98 1.98 -24.32 5.09
C ASN A 98 1.80 -22.85 4.68
N LEU A 99 0.56 -22.42 4.60
CA LEU A 99 0.22 -21.04 4.20
C LEU A 99 0.67 -20.01 5.25
N THR A 100 0.73 -20.38 6.52
CA THR A 100 1.10 -19.48 7.63
C THR A 100 2.61 -19.43 7.89
N ASP A 101 3.42 -20.14 7.12
CA ASP A 101 4.87 -20.04 7.19
C ASP A 101 5.34 -18.64 6.76
N ILE A 102 6.44 -18.15 7.36
CA ILE A 102 7.08 -16.88 7.03
C ILE A 102 7.33 -16.74 5.52
N LYS A 103 7.68 -17.83 4.85
CA LYS A 103 7.93 -17.86 3.40
C LYS A 103 6.69 -17.55 2.55
N ASN A 104 5.51 -17.80 3.10
CA ASN A 104 4.23 -17.66 2.40
C ASN A 104 3.40 -16.49 2.95
N ILE A 105 3.97 -15.69 3.86
CA ILE A 105 3.26 -14.61 4.56
C ILE A 105 2.74 -13.55 3.59
N GLU A 106 3.50 -13.27 2.54
CA GLU A 106 3.11 -12.33 1.48
C GLU A 106 1.90 -12.86 0.70
N LEU A 107 1.93 -14.12 0.28
CA LEU A 107 0.80 -14.77 -0.38
C LEU A 107 -0.43 -14.79 0.53
N TYR A 108 -0.26 -15.13 1.81
CA TYR A 108 -1.33 -15.12 2.80
C TYR A 108 -1.94 -13.74 2.95
N HIS A 109 -1.12 -12.70 2.96
CA HIS A 109 -1.58 -11.30 3.00
C HIS A 109 -2.43 -10.98 1.76
N HIS A 110 -1.95 -11.29 0.55
CA HIS A 110 -2.70 -11.05 -0.69
C HIS A 110 -4.04 -11.79 -0.73
N ILE A 111 -4.08 -13.04 -0.25
CA ILE A 111 -5.32 -13.81 -0.13
C ILE A 111 -6.30 -13.11 0.82
N ASN A 112 -5.84 -12.64 1.98
CA ASN A 112 -6.68 -11.93 2.93
C ASN A 112 -7.23 -10.62 2.35
N GLN A 113 -6.40 -9.85 1.63
CA GLN A 113 -6.87 -8.63 0.99
C GLN A 113 -7.87 -8.90 -0.14
N ALA A 114 -7.63 -9.93 -0.94
CA ALA A 114 -8.58 -10.37 -1.96
C ALA A 114 -9.92 -10.82 -1.33
N LEU A 115 -9.86 -11.56 -0.22
CA LEU A 115 -11.04 -12.01 0.52
C LEU A 115 -11.82 -10.81 1.08
N ARG A 116 -11.14 -9.81 1.67
CA ARG A 116 -11.75 -8.55 2.11
C ARG A 116 -12.40 -7.80 0.95
N GLY A 117 -11.70 -7.64 -0.16
CA GLY A 117 -12.21 -6.99 -1.36
C GLY A 117 -13.48 -7.65 -1.91
N HIS A 118 -13.55 -8.99 -1.89
CA HIS A 118 -14.71 -9.73 -2.39
C HIS A 118 -15.90 -9.78 -1.44
N LYS A 119 -15.69 -9.87 -0.13
CA LYS A 119 -16.71 -10.20 0.85
C LYS A 119 -17.13 -9.03 1.74
N LEU A 120 -16.28 -8.03 1.91
CA LEU A 120 -16.55 -6.86 2.75
C LEU A 120 -16.75 -5.57 1.94
N MET A 121 -16.19 -5.49 0.72
CA MET A 121 -16.26 -4.27 -0.08
C MET A 121 -17.30 -4.41 -1.18
N GLU A 122 -18.30 -3.53 -1.17
CA GLU A 122 -19.41 -3.52 -2.11
C GLU A 122 -19.25 -2.39 -3.14
N LYS A 123 -19.37 -2.77 -4.43
CA LYS A 123 -19.38 -1.80 -5.52
C LYS A 123 -20.60 -0.90 -5.40
N ASP A 124 -20.44 0.36 -5.76
CA ASP A 124 -21.45 1.42 -5.70
C ASP A 124 -21.86 1.81 -4.25
N VAL A 125 -21.20 1.25 -3.23
CA VAL A 125 -21.33 1.59 -1.82
C VAL A 125 -20.00 2.06 -1.25
N ASP A 126 -18.99 1.19 -1.25
CA ASP A 126 -17.64 1.49 -0.72
C ASP A 126 -16.72 2.08 -1.79
N TYR A 127 -16.93 1.73 -3.05
CA TYR A 127 -16.16 2.21 -4.19
C TYR A 127 -16.99 2.21 -5.48
N VAL A 128 -16.55 3.02 -6.44
CA VAL A 128 -17.10 3.04 -7.82
C VAL A 128 -15.97 2.83 -8.82
N ILE A 129 -16.34 2.45 -10.04
CA ILE A 129 -15.40 2.41 -11.17
C ILE A 129 -15.68 3.60 -12.06
N SER A 130 -14.68 4.44 -12.25
CA SER A 130 -14.75 5.59 -13.14
C SER A 130 -13.49 5.65 -14.01
N ASN A 131 -13.66 5.82 -15.32
CA ASN A 131 -12.57 5.88 -16.31
C ASN A 131 -11.60 4.67 -16.25
N GLY A 132 -12.09 3.49 -15.83
CA GLY A 132 -11.26 2.27 -15.70
C GLY A 132 -10.45 2.21 -14.41
N GLU A 133 -10.72 3.08 -13.44
CA GLU A 133 -10.06 3.12 -12.14
C GLU A 133 -11.06 2.91 -11.01
N VAL A 134 -10.59 2.30 -9.92
CA VAL A 134 -11.34 2.17 -8.67
C VAL A 134 -11.22 3.48 -7.89
N MET A 135 -12.35 4.05 -7.50
CA MET A 135 -12.42 5.27 -6.70
C MET A 135 -13.18 5.01 -5.41
N ILE A 136 -12.64 5.46 -4.29
CA ILE A 136 -13.26 5.27 -2.96
C ILE A 136 -14.49 6.16 -2.84
N VAL A 137 -15.54 5.63 -2.22
CA VAL A 137 -16.71 6.40 -1.77
C VAL A 137 -16.63 6.60 -0.28
N ASP A 138 -16.76 7.83 0.18
CA ASP A 138 -16.78 8.17 1.61
C ASP A 138 -18.06 7.64 2.27
N GLU A 139 -17.92 6.84 3.30
CA GLU A 139 -19.02 6.17 3.99
C GLU A 139 -20.05 7.16 4.59
N PHE A 140 -19.59 8.36 4.99
CA PHE A 140 -20.46 9.35 5.66
C PHE A 140 -21.12 10.32 4.69
N THR A 141 -20.41 10.75 3.67
CA THR A 141 -20.88 11.78 2.74
C THR A 141 -21.37 11.22 1.41
N GLY A 142 -21.05 9.96 1.09
CA GLY A 142 -21.34 9.34 -0.20
C GLY A 142 -20.60 9.98 -1.38
N ARG A 143 -19.56 10.79 -1.09
CA ARG A 143 -18.78 11.47 -2.12
C ARG A 143 -17.63 10.60 -2.60
N VAL A 144 -17.37 10.65 -3.87
CA VAL A 144 -16.18 10.03 -4.46
C VAL A 144 -14.94 10.80 -4.02
N MET A 145 -13.95 10.09 -3.50
CA MET A 145 -12.69 10.64 -3.00
C MET A 145 -11.62 10.48 -4.08
N ASP A 146 -11.39 11.56 -4.83
CA ASP A 146 -10.39 11.57 -5.89
C ASP A 146 -8.97 11.49 -5.31
N GLY A 147 -8.10 10.71 -5.97
CA GLY A 147 -6.70 10.52 -5.59
C GLY A 147 -6.44 9.74 -4.31
N ARG A 148 -7.49 9.24 -3.62
CA ARG A 148 -7.33 8.36 -2.44
C ARG A 148 -7.39 6.90 -2.83
N ARG A 149 -6.58 6.09 -2.13
CA ARG A 149 -6.53 4.63 -2.28
C ARG A 149 -6.64 3.96 -0.92
N TYR A 150 -7.22 2.77 -0.88
CA TYR A 150 -7.10 1.90 0.30
C TYR A 150 -5.65 1.46 0.47
N THR A 151 -5.22 1.31 1.70
CA THR A 151 -3.86 0.88 2.07
C THR A 151 -3.74 -0.64 2.13
N ASP A 152 -2.53 -1.12 2.35
CA ASP A 152 -2.20 -2.52 2.61
C ASP A 152 -2.58 -3.50 1.49
N GLY A 153 -2.59 -3.05 0.23
CA GLY A 153 -2.92 -3.90 -0.91
C GLY A 153 -4.43 -4.12 -1.13
N LEU A 154 -5.31 -3.55 -0.30
CA LEU A 154 -6.76 -3.71 -0.48
C LEU A 154 -7.25 -3.06 -1.78
N HIS A 155 -6.68 -1.91 -2.16
CA HIS A 155 -7.06 -1.23 -3.39
C HIS A 155 -6.73 -2.09 -4.62
N GLN A 156 -5.53 -2.64 -4.67
CA GLN A 156 -5.08 -3.54 -5.72
C GLN A 156 -5.91 -4.83 -5.77
N ALA A 157 -6.30 -5.35 -4.61
CA ALA A 157 -7.20 -6.50 -4.54
C ALA A 157 -8.59 -6.21 -5.13
N ILE A 158 -9.11 -4.98 -4.94
CA ILE A 158 -10.36 -4.54 -5.56
C ILE A 158 -10.17 -4.32 -7.08
N GLU A 159 -9.05 -3.73 -7.50
CA GLU A 159 -8.69 -3.59 -8.91
C GLU A 159 -8.66 -4.96 -9.61
N ALA A 160 -8.04 -5.97 -8.98
CA ALA A 160 -8.03 -7.36 -9.46
C ALA A 160 -9.43 -8.00 -9.50
N LYS A 161 -10.26 -7.73 -8.48
CA LYS A 161 -11.66 -8.20 -8.41
C LYS A 161 -12.46 -7.70 -9.59
N GLU A 162 -12.34 -6.42 -9.90
CA GLU A 162 -13.11 -5.73 -10.95
C GLU A 162 -12.49 -5.88 -12.35
N GLY A 163 -11.28 -6.43 -12.45
CA GLY A 163 -10.58 -6.63 -13.72
C GLY A 163 -10.13 -5.33 -14.38
N VAL A 164 -9.86 -4.31 -13.59
CA VAL A 164 -9.23 -3.06 -14.06
C VAL A 164 -7.71 -3.16 -13.89
N GLU A 165 -6.97 -2.20 -14.44
CA GLU A 165 -5.52 -2.16 -14.31
C GLU A 165 -5.09 -2.05 -12.84
N ILE A 166 -4.25 -2.99 -12.39
CA ILE A 166 -3.71 -2.99 -11.02
C ILE A 166 -2.53 -2.03 -10.98
N LYS A 167 -2.61 -0.98 -10.16
CA LYS A 167 -1.57 0.01 -9.99
C LYS A 167 -0.74 -0.28 -8.75
N ASN A 168 0.58 -0.16 -8.86
CA ASN A 168 1.48 -0.27 -7.71
C ASN A 168 1.16 0.77 -6.64
N GLU A 169 1.34 0.39 -5.39
CA GLU A 169 1.28 1.32 -4.27
C GLU A 169 2.57 2.14 -4.21
N SER A 170 2.43 3.46 -4.01
CA SER A 170 3.61 4.32 -3.81
C SER A 170 4.24 4.00 -2.46
N LYS A 171 5.50 3.55 -2.47
CA LYS A 171 6.26 3.25 -1.28
C LYS A 171 7.14 4.44 -0.91
N THR A 172 7.12 4.84 0.36
CA THR A 172 8.07 5.85 0.86
C THR A 172 9.48 5.27 0.83
N MET A 173 10.31 5.78 -0.06
CA MET A 173 11.70 5.35 -0.24
C MET A 173 12.64 6.03 0.75
N ALA A 174 12.42 7.33 0.98
CA ALA A 174 13.22 8.12 1.90
C ALA A 174 12.41 9.27 2.48
N THR A 175 12.70 9.64 3.72
CA THR A 175 12.06 10.76 4.39
C THR A 175 13.05 11.49 5.30
N VAL A 176 12.95 12.81 5.37
CA VAL A 176 13.67 13.65 6.33
C VAL A 176 12.82 14.86 6.70
N THR A 177 12.89 15.30 7.93
CA THR A 177 12.31 16.58 8.35
C THR A 177 13.38 17.67 8.33
N TYR A 178 12.98 18.93 8.18
CA TYR A 178 13.92 20.05 8.31
C TYR A 178 14.65 20.05 9.65
N GLN A 179 13.93 19.73 10.74
CA GLN A 179 14.53 19.58 12.07
C GLN A 179 15.68 18.56 12.10
N ASN A 180 15.54 17.45 11.42
CA ASN A 180 16.58 16.42 11.37
C ASN A 180 17.69 16.75 10.38
N PHE A 181 17.36 17.46 9.29
CA PHE A 181 18.34 17.87 8.30
C PHE A 181 19.35 18.90 8.86
N PHE A 182 18.87 19.84 9.67
CA PHE A 182 19.71 20.88 10.30
C PHE A 182 20.34 20.48 11.64
N ARG A 183 20.16 19.26 12.11
CA ARG A 183 20.73 18.76 13.37
C ARG A 183 22.15 18.23 13.19
#